data_ad134df199bdfd746b55928f7d3928f4
#
_entry.id   ad134df199bdfd746b55928f7d3928f4
#
_cell.length_a   1.000
_cell.length_b   1.000
_cell.length_c   1.000
_cell.angle_alpha   90.00
_cell.angle_beta   90.00
_cell.angle_gamma   90.00
#
_symmetry.space_group_name_H-M   'P 1'
#
loop_
_entity.id
_entity.type
_entity.pdbx_description
1 polymer ?
#
loop_
_entity_poly.entity_id
_entity_poly.type
_entity_poly.pdbx_seq_one_letter_code
_entity_poly.pdbx_strand_id
1 'polypeptide(L)'
;MKTKFTKICVSFLMFFALTLSAYAQQVTGTVSDENGVPLPGATVVVQGTSTGVSTDFDGNYSITASSGDTLVFSFVGYATQSVAVGSSNTVNVQLSPDNSLDEVVVTALGVKRNTKALGYSVTEVDGTELSANPSTNAINALQGKVAGVMVTGSAMGAKGSSRVVIRGTSSLTGNNQPLYVVDGITINNNNLGAAGVWGGTDFGDGVSSINPDEVQSISVLKGGAAAALYGSRASNGVIIITTKNGLGSEGLGIEINSTSQFDMINTSMWDAQTTYGSGFNAVVPSSTEDALSEVYSAWGPRMEGQLVPTWEGVQRPYVYAGDNQGKFYRTGTTFSNTVSLSTSGENGNTRFSFTNLDNDDISPNSTLDRN
;
A
#
# COMPACT_ATOMS: atom_id res chain seq x y z
N MET A 1 -26.53 -67.95 4.34
CA MET A 1 -26.89 -66.56 4.72
C MET A 1 -25.99 -65.51 4.05
N LYS A 2 -24.70 -65.73 3.84
CA LYS A 2 -23.74 -64.77 3.25
C LYS A 2 -24.10 -64.34 1.81
N THR A 3 -24.57 -65.24 0.96
CA THR A 3 -24.89 -64.93 -0.46
C THR A 3 -26.17 -64.08 -0.66
N LYS A 4 -27.11 -64.10 0.27
CA LYS A 4 -28.35 -63.26 0.20
C LYS A 4 -28.02 -61.81 0.62
N PHE A 5 -27.16 -61.63 1.61
CA PHE A 5 -26.74 -60.34 2.09
C PHE A 5 -25.92 -59.57 1.03
N THR A 6 -25.00 -60.27 0.34
CA THR A 6 -24.19 -59.69 -0.75
C THR A 6 -25.09 -59.23 -1.93
N LYS A 7 -26.14 -59.99 -2.30
CA LYS A 7 -27.07 -59.60 -3.36
C LYS A 7 -27.89 -58.37 -2.97
N ILE A 8 -28.32 -58.25 -1.71
CA ILE A 8 -29.05 -57.07 -1.22
C ILE A 8 -28.15 -55.84 -1.21
N CYS A 9 -26.88 -55.94 -0.77
CA CYS A 9 -25.92 -54.84 -0.79
C CYS A 9 -25.60 -54.37 -2.23
N VAL A 10 -25.42 -55.30 -3.17
CA VAL A 10 -25.17 -54.97 -4.58
C VAL A 10 -26.41 -54.33 -5.23
N SER A 11 -27.61 -54.80 -4.89
CA SER A 11 -28.85 -54.20 -5.38
C SER A 11 -29.07 -52.77 -4.82
N PHE A 12 -28.71 -52.55 -3.54
CA PHE A 12 -28.79 -51.23 -2.91
C PHE A 12 -27.75 -50.27 -3.48
N LEU A 13 -26.53 -50.74 -3.75
CA LEU A 13 -25.48 -49.97 -4.40
C LEU A 13 -25.85 -49.61 -5.84
N MET A 14 -26.48 -50.53 -6.57
CA MET A 14 -26.94 -50.29 -7.94
C MET A 14 -28.14 -49.34 -8.00
N PHE A 15 -29.01 -49.35 -6.99
CA PHE A 15 -30.13 -48.43 -6.84
C PHE A 15 -29.63 -46.98 -6.46
N PHE A 16 -28.62 -46.90 -5.62
CA PHE A 16 -27.98 -45.63 -5.22
C PHE A 16 -27.19 -45.01 -6.37
N ALA A 17 -26.57 -45.82 -7.24
CA ALA A 17 -25.87 -45.30 -8.44
C ALA A 17 -26.80 -44.74 -9.51
N LEU A 18 -28.08 -45.15 -9.51
CA LEU A 18 -29.09 -44.63 -10.46
C LEU A 18 -29.72 -43.28 -10.08
N THR A 19 -29.50 -42.82 -8.83
CA THR A 19 -30.05 -41.52 -8.34
C THR A 19 -29.15 -40.31 -8.55
N LEU A 20 -27.93 -40.50 -9.09
CA LEU A 20 -26.95 -39.45 -9.35
C LEU A 20 -26.97 -38.93 -10.80
N SER A 21 -28.12 -39.00 -11.48
CA SER A 21 -28.27 -38.27 -12.73
C SER A 21 -28.49 -36.78 -12.43
N ALA A 22 -27.40 -36.03 -12.28
CA ALA A 22 -27.47 -34.57 -12.35
C ALA A 22 -27.90 -34.21 -13.76
N TYR A 23 -29.17 -33.83 -13.95
CA TYR A 23 -29.66 -33.30 -15.21
C TYR A 23 -29.11 -31.91 -15.42
N ALA A 24 -27.98 -31.84 -16.13
CA ALA A 24 -27.57 -30.58 -16.72
C ALA A 24 -28.59 -30.20 -17.79
N GLN A 25 -29.29 -29.11 -17.58
CA GLN A 25 -30.28 -28.59 -18.54
C GLN A 25 -29.67 -27.45 -19.34
N GLN A 26 -30.16 -27.27 -20.55
CA GLN A 26 -29.79 -26.12 -21.37
C GLN A 26 -30.58 -24.91 -20.88
N VAL A 27 -29.86 -23.91 -20.33
CA VAL A 27 -30.41 -22.63 -19.89
C VAL A 27 -30.20 -21.62 -21.01
N THR A 28 -31.25 -20.96 -21.42
CA THR A 28 -31.25 -19.92 -22.46
C THR A 28 -31.76 -18.61 -21.91
N GLY A 29 -31.47 -17.52 -22.58
CA GLY A 29 -31.99 -16.21 -22.20
C GLY A 29 -31.37 -15.09 -23.01
N THR A 30 -31.73 -13.86 -22.66
CA THR A 30 -31.22 -12.64 -23.28
C THR A 30 -30.52 -11.79 -22.25
N VAL A 31 -29.40 -11.14 -22.65
CA VAL A 31 -28.73 -10.12 -21.88
C VAL A 31 -28.93 -8.78 -22.56
N SER A 32 -29.48 -7.81 -21.83
CA SER A 32 -29.76 -6.47 -22.32
C SER A 32 -29.26 -5.39 -21.34
N ASP A 33 -29.21 -4.15 -21.78
CA ASP A 33 -29.01 -3.00 -20.92
C ASP A 33 -30.30 -2.58 -20.20
N GLU A 34 -30.22 -1.53 -19.38
CA GLU A 34 -31.38 -0.96 -18.66
C GLU A 34 -32.48 -0.41 -19.57
N ASN A 35 -32.16 -0.09 -20.84
CA ASN A 35 -33.10 0.41 -21.85
C ASN A 35 -33.66 -0.74 -22.69
N GLY A 36 -33.29 -1.99 -22.43
CA GLY A 36 -33.70 -3.17 -23.17
C GLY A 36 -32.93 -3.38 -24.47
N VAL A 37 -31.80 -2.68 -24.70
CA VAL A 37 -30.95 -2.88 -25.87
C VAL A 37 -30.11 -4.15 -25.67
N PRO A 38 -30.12 -5.11 -26.62
CA PRO A 38 -29.29 -6.31 -26.52
C PRO A 38 -27.81 -6.01 -26.36
N LEU A 39 -27.11 -6.81 -25.55
CA LEU A 39 -25.66 -6.69 -25.34
C LEU A 39 -24.92 -7.86 -26.02
N PRO A 40 -24.45 -7.70 -27.28
CA PRO A 40 -23.69 -8.72 -27.98
C PRO A 40 -22.27 -8.87 -27.40
N GLY A 41 -21.83 -10.12 -27.25
CA GLY A 41 -20.51 -10.41 -26.69
C GLY A 41 -20.44 -10.36 -25.17
N ALA A 42 -21.57 -10.25 -24.47
CA ALA A 42 -21.58 -10.39 -23.01
C ALA A 42 -21.21 -11.83 -22.63
N THR A 43 -20.40 -11.95 -21.57
CA THR A 43 -19.90 -13.25 -21.10
C THR A 43 -20.84 -13.80 -20.03
N VAL A 44 -21.23 -15.05 -20.15
CA VAL A 44 -22.06 -15.80 -19.21
C VAL A 44 -21.27 -17.01 -18.73
N VAL A 45 -20.98 -17.13 -17.43
CA VAL A 45 -20.18 -18.21 -16.85
C VAL A 45 -20.92 -18.86 -15.69
N VAL A 46 -20.83 -20.18 -15.56
CA VAL A 46 -21.31 -20.90 -14.37
C VAL A 46 -20.29 -20.71 -13.25
N GLN A 47 -20.70 -20.10 -12.14
CA GLN A 47 -19.84 -19.78 -11.01
C GLN A 47 -19.10 -21.01 -10.48
N GLY A 48 -17.78 -20.88 -10.30
CA GLY A 48 -16.92 -21.98 -9.80
C GLY A 48 -16.53 -23.02 -10.84
N THR A 49 -16.90 -22.82 -12.13
CA THR A 49 -16.53 -23.71 -13.23
C THR A 49 -15.82 -22.96 -14.36
N SER A 50 -15.28 -23.68 -15.33
CA SER A 50 -14.76 -23.10 -16.58
C SER A 50 -15.78 -23.06 -17.73
N THR A 51 -17.04 -23.40 -17.45
CA THR A 51 -18.10 -23.41 -18.45
C THR A 51 -18.63 -22.00 -18.67
N GLY A 52 -18.43 -21.45 -19.87
CA GLY A 52 -18.90 -20.11 -20.23
C GLY A 52 -19.20 -19.99 -21.70
N VAL A 53 -20.07 -19.04 -22.04
CA VAL A 53 -20.49 -18.69 -23.40
C VAL A 53 -20.57 -17.18 -23.55
N SER A 54 -20.53 -16.68 -24.79
CA SER A 54 -20.80 -15.28 -25.11
C SER A 54 -22.15 -15.14 -25.77
N THR A 55 -22.82 -14.00 -25.58
CA THR A 55 -24.09 -13.67 -26.25
C THR A 55 -23.88 -13.40 -27.74
N ASP A 56 -24.88 -13.72 -28.54
CA ASP A 56 -24.95 -13.40 -29.97
C ASP A 56 -25.30 -11.91 -30.24
N PHE A 57 -25.51 -11.54 -31.51
CA PHE A 57 -25.83 -10.17 -31.93
C PHE A 57 -27.13 -9.64 -31.35
N ASP A 58 -28.09 -10.54 -31.05
CA ASP A 58 -29.37 -10.21 -30.45
C ASP A 58 -29.36 -10.35 -28.91
N GLY A 59 -28.19 -10.54 -28.33
CA GLY A 59 -27.98 -10.67 -26.88
C GLY A 59 -28.42 -12.05 -26.34
N ASN A 60 -28.73 -13.04 -27.17
CA ASN A 60 -29.14 -14.35 -26.70
C ASN A 60 -27.94 -15.21 -26.32
N TYR A 61 -28.15 -16.07 -25.35
CA TYR A 61 -27.15 -17.07 -24.92
C TYR A 61 -27.80 -18.43 -24.67
N SER A 62 -26.99 -19.47 -24.72
CA SER A 62 -27.35 -20.82 -24.36
C SER A 62 -26.20 -21.51 -23.67
N ILE A 63 -26.40 -21.89 -22.41
CA ILE A 63 -25.38 -22.49 -21.54
C ILE A 63 -25.90 -23.73 -20.84
N THR A 64 -25.05 -24.72 -20.64
CA THR A 64 -25.39 -25.92 -19.87
C THR A 64 -25.15 -25.68 -18.40
N ALA A 65 -26.20 -25.71 -17.59
CA ALA A 65 -26.14 -25.50 -16.13
C ALA A 65 -27.18 -26.37 -15.43
N SER A 66 -27.01 -26.63 -14.16
CA SER A 66 -27.93 -27.36 -13.31
C SER A 66 -28.84 -26.42 -12.52
N SER A 67 -30.03 -26.88 -12.15
CA SER A 67 -30.85 -26.10 -11.19
C SER A 67 -30.12 -25.94 -9.88
N GLY A 68 -30.01 -24.68 -9.42
CA GLY A 68 -29.23 -24.28 -8.23
C GLY A 68 -27.85 -23.69 -8.56
N ASP A 69 -27.35 -23.86 -9.78
CA ASP A 69 -26.12 -23.18 -10.20
C ASP A 69 -26.34 -21.67 -10.28
N THR A 70 -25.27 -20.91 -10.10
CA THR A 70 -25.29 -19.44 -10.25
C THR A 70 -24.60 -19.06 -11.56
N LEU A 71 -25.31 -18.34 -12.41
CA LEU A 71 -24.75 -17.75 -13.63
C LEU A 71 -24.23 -16.35 -13.33
N VAL A 72 -23.03 -16.08 -13.76
CA VAL A 72 -22.38 -14.78 -13.65
C VAL A 72 -22.35 -14.14 -15.03
N PHE A 73 -22.96 -12.96 -15.13
CA PHE A 73 -23.06 -12.16 -16.35
C PHE A 73 -22.13 -10.98 -16.27
N SER A 74 -21.27 -10.80 -17.26
CA SER A 74 -20.34 -9.67 -17.34
C SER A 74 -20.23 -9.10 -18.74
N PHE A 75 -20.13 -7.78 -18.84
CA PHE A 75 -19.91 -7.06 -20.09
C PHE A 75 -19.09 -5.79 -19.82
N VAL A 76 -18.26 -5.38 -20.78
CA VAL A 76 -17.38 -4.21 -20.61
C VAL A 76 -18.23 -2.95 -20.41
N GLY A 77 -17.98 -2.25 -19.29
CA GLY A 77 -18.72 -1.03 -18.91
C GLY A 77 -20.03 -1.29 -18.17
N TYR A 78 -20.32 -2.53 -17.77
CA TYR A 78 -21.51 -2.89 -17.01
C TYR A 78 -21.15 -3.63 -15.72
N ALA A 79 -21.96 -3.44 -14.69
CA ALA A 79 -21.80 -4.13 -13.41
C ALA A 79 -22.06 -5.64 -13.58
N THR A 80 -21.16 -6.45 -13.03
CA THR A 80 -21.31 -7.91 -13.03
C THR A 80 -22.51 -8.31 -12.19
N GLN A 81 -23.39 -9.15 -12.74
CA GLN A 81 -24.59 -9.64 -12.07
C GLN A 81 -24.55 -11.15 -11.94
N SER A 82 -24.96 -11.66 -10.79
CA SER A 82 -25.07 -13.10 -10.51
C SER A 82 -26.52 -13.49 -10.32
N VAL A 83 -26.98 -14.52 -11.03
CA VAL A 83 -28.36 -14.99 -10.97
C VAL A 83 -28.38 -16.51 -10.80
N ALA A 84 -29.12 -17.00 -9.81
CA ALA A 84 -29.29 -18.43 -9.59
C ALA A 84 -30.24 -19.04 -10.62
N VAL A 85 -29.88 -20.20 -11.18
CA VAL A 85 -30.72 -20.97 -12.08
C VAL A 85 -31.84 -21.64 -11.29
N GLY A 86 -33.07 -21.20 -11.52
CA GLY A 86 -34.28 -21.76 -10.91
C GLY A 86 -34.77 -22.99 -11.63
N SER A 87 -36.06 -23.26 -11.49
CA SER A 87 -36.79 -24.32 -12.23
C SER A 87 -37.11 -23.95 -13.68
N SER A 88 -36.94 -22.68 -14.06
CA SER A 88 -37.12 -22.20 -15.44
C SER A 88 -35.81 -22.32 -16.21
N ASN A 89 -35.93 -22.82 -17.46
CA ASN A 89 -34.77 -22.91 -18.37
C ASN A 89 -34.48 -21.60 -19.08
N THR A 90 -35.21 -20.53 -18.77
CA THR A 90 -35.02 -19.21 -19.39
C THR A 90 -34.65 -18.20 -18.30
N VAL A 91 -33.51 -17.54 -18.44
CA VAL A 91 -33.02 -16.52 -17.54
C VAL A 91 -32.64 -15.28 -18.37
N ASN A 92 -33.46 -14.25 -18.30
CA ASN A 92 -33.18 -12.96 -18.93
C ASN A 92 -32.60 -12.02 -17.90
N VAL A 93 -31.55 -11.29 -18.28
CA VAL A 93 -30.80 -10.41 -17.38
C VAL A 93 -30.66 -9.04 -17.99
N GLN A 94 -30.94 -8.02 -17.22
CA GLN A 94 -30.63 -6.62 -17.54
C GLN A 94 -29.38 -6.19 -16.74
N LEU A 95 -28.32 -5.83 -17.45
CA LEU A 95 -27.12 -5.28 -16.83
C LEU A 95 -27.24 -3.76 -16.72
N SER A 96 -26.92 -3.23 -15.57
CA SER A 96 -26.81 -1.78 -15.36
C SER A 96 -25.38 -1.31 -15.70
N PRO A 97 -25.22 -0.11 -16.27
CA PRO A 97 -23.89 0.45 -16.45
C PRO A 97 -23.08 0.40 -15.15
N ASP A 98 -21.82 0.00 -15.27
CA ASP A 98 -20.92 0.00 -14.13
C ASP A 98 -20.54 1.45 -13.79
N ASN A 99 -21.35 2.07 -12.94
CA ASN A 99 -21.06 3.40 -12.40
C ASN A 99 -19.91 3.37 -11.37
N SER A 100 -19.32 2.21 -11.11
CA SER A 100 -18.12 2.10 -10.25
C SER A 100 -16.89 2.80 -10.83
N LEU A 101 -16.94 3.20 -12.11
CA LEU A 101 -15.95 4.10 -12.72
C LEU A 101 -16.15 5.59 -12.34
N ASP A 102 -17.18 5.91 -11.60
CA ASP A 102 -17.30 7.21 -10.96
C ASP A 102 -16.51 7.18 -9.64
N GLU A 103 -15.20 7.38 -9.77
CA GLU A 103 -14.30 7.53 -8.64
C GLU A 103 -14.85 8.59 -7.69
N VAL A 104 -15.37 8.12 -6.56
CA VAL A 104 -15.92 8.95 -5.50
C VAL A 104 -14.81 9.24 -4.51
N VAL A 105 -14.34 10.47 -4.49
CA VAL A 105 -13.29 10.91 -3.56
C VAL A 105 -13.87 11.60 -2.35
N VAL A 106 -13.21 11.42 -1.22
CA VAL A 106 -13.48 12.18 0.00
C VAL A 106 -12.90 13.58 -0.20
N THR A 107 -13.78 14.58 -0.21
CA THR A 107 -13.40 15.99 -0.31
C THR A 107 -13.35 16.66 1.07
N ALA A 108 -13.22 17.97 1.10
CA ALA A 108 -13.23 18.75 2.32
C ALA A 108 -14.41 18.40 3.24
N LEU A 109 -14.15 18.39 4.53
CA LEU A 109 -15.15 18.11 5.59
C LEU A 109 -15.77 16.70 5.50
N GLY A 110 -15.09 15.71 4.90
CA GLY A 110 -15.57 14.34 4.82
C GLY A 110 -16.70 14.12 3.79
N VAL A 111 -16.99 15.10 2.94
CA VAL A 111 -18.05 14.99 1.93
C VAL A 111 -17.56 14.14 0.76
N LYS A 112 -18.26 13.05 0.47
CA LYS A 112 -18.01 12.21 -0.71
C LYS A 112 -18.55 12.92 -1.97
N ARG A 113 -17.72 13.10 -2.98
CA ARG A 113 -18.09 13.66 -4.26
C ARG A 113 -17.49 12.87 -5.41
N ASN A 114 -18.20 12.84 -6.52
CA ASN A 114 -17.69 12.26 -7.75
C ASN A 114 -16.51 13.10 -8.28
N THR A 115 -15.39 12.49 -8.61
CA THR A 115 -14.16 13.13 -9.11
C THR A 115 -14.44 14.00 -10.33
N LYS A 116 -15.33 13.57 -11.24
CA LYS A 116 -15.73 14.31 -12.44
C LYS A 116 -16.48 15.62 -12.14
N ALA A 117 -17.11 15.71 -10.96
CA ALA A 117 -17.83 16.91 -10.53
C ALA A 117 -16.95 17.94 -9.84
N LEU A 118 -15.64 17.65 -9.66
CA LEU A 118 -14.71 18.55 -9.00
C LEU A 118 -14.05 19.48 -10.00
N GLY A 119 -14.10 20.78 -9.75
CA GLY A 119 -13.40 21.79 -10.52
C GLY A 119 -11.89 21.89 -10.23
N TYR A 120 -11.31 20.87 -9.54
CA TYR A 120 -9.92 20.83 -9.14
C TYR A 120 -9.37 19.39 -9.14
N SER A 121 -8.05 19.27 -9.28
CA SER A 121 -7.39 17.96 -9.34
C SER A 121 -7.27 17.36 -7.95
N VAL A 122 -7.91 16.21 -7.75
CA VAL A 122 -7.74 15.31 -6.60
C VAL A 122 -7.15 14.02 -7.12
N THR A 123 -6.25 13.42 -6.37
CA THR A 123 -5.79 12.05 -6.59
C THR A 123 -6.01 11.30 -5.29
N GLU A 124 -6.71 10.19 -5.37
CA GLU A 124 -6.91 9.27 -4.24
C GLU A 124 -6.03 8.06 -4.41
N VAL A 125 -5.49 7.57 -3.30
CA VAL A 125 -4.74 6.32 -3.17
C VAL A 125 -5.46 5.48 -2.14
N ASP A 126 -5.88 4.30 -2.53
CA ASP A 126 -6.59 3.36 -1.65
C ASP A 126 -5.64 2.73 -0.62
N GLY A 127 -6.15 2.39 0.55
CA GLY A 127 -5.38 1.76 1.63
C GLY A 127 -4.79 0.41 1.23
N THR A 128 -5.42 -0.33 0.33
CA THR A 128 -4.89 -1.59 -0.19
C THR A 128 -3.61 -1.37 -1.01
N GLU A 129 -3.53 -0.29 -1.76
CA GLU A 129 -2.31 0.09 -2.48
C GLU A 129 -1.19 0.54 -1.52
N LEU A 130 -1.55 1.18 -0.40
CA LEU A 130 -0.59 1.57 0.62
C LEU A 130 -0.01 0.34 1.32
N SER A 131 -0.84 -0.65 1.61
CA SER A 131 -0.45 -1.91 2.25
C SER A 131 0.38 -2.83 1.35
N ALA A 132 0.28 -2.69 0.02
CA ALA A 132 1.06 -3.48 -0.94
C ALA A 132 2.57 -3.18 -0.87
N ASN A 133 2.96 -1.97 -0.44
CA ASN A 133 4.34 -1.60 -0.17
C ASN A 133 4.38 -0.93 1.21
N PRO A 134 4.40 -1.72 2.27
CA PRO A 134 4.28 -1.22 3.62
C PRO A 134 5.45 -0.29 3.99
N SER A 135 5.14 0.77 4.68
CA SER A 135 6.11 1.72 5.24
C SER A 135 5.71 2.02 6.68
N THR A 136 6.65 2.28 7.54
CA THR A 136 6.41 2.70 8.94
C THR A 136 5.66 4.03 9.05
N ASN A 137 5.68 4.84 7.98
CA ASN A 137 4.93 6.09 7.84
C ASN A 137 4.04 6.03 6.59
N ALA A 138 2.72 6.17 6.77
CA ALA A 138 1.72 6.11 5.68
C ALA A 138 2.00 7.12 4.55
N ILE A 139 2.62 8.25 4.85
CA ILE A 139 2.94 9.27 3.86
C ILE A 139 4.07 8.84 2.93
N ASN A 140 5.04 8.09 3.43
CA ASN A 140 6.12 7.55 2.58
C ASN A 140 5.60 6.58 1.53
N ALA A 141 4.49 5.89 1.81
CA ALA A 141 3.83 5.00 0.85
C ALA A 141 3.22 5.73 -0.36
N LEU A 142 3.06 7.07 -0.31
CA LEU A 142 2.62 7.89 -1.45
C LEU A 142 3.72 8.11 -2.49
N GLN A 143 4.98 7.81 -2.18
CA GLN A 143 6.10 8.02 -3.09
C GLN A 143 5.89 7.23 -4.39
N GLY A 144 5.94 7.93 -5.52
CA GLY A 144 5.74 7.35 -6.85
C GLY A 144 4.29 7.04 -7.23
N LYS A 145 3.32 7.15 -6.31
CA LYS A 145 1.90 6.85 -6.59
C LYS A 145 1.09 8.08 -7.01
N VAL A 146 1.48 9.26 -6.56
CA VAL A 146 0.72 10.50 -6.83
C VAL A 146 1.54 11.44 -7.69
N ALA A 147 1.08 11.71 -8.91
CA ALA A 147 1.75 12.63 -9.83
C ALA A 147 1.88 14.04 -9.24
N GLY A 148 3.09 14.62 -9.34
CA GLY A 148 3.40 15.95 -8.81
C GLY A 148 3.52 16.04 -7.29
N VAL A 149 3.62 14.90 -6.60
CA VAL A 149 3.94 14.81 -5.17
C VAL A 149 5.32 14.20 -5.02
N MET A 150 6.20 14.90 -4.33
CA MET A 150 7.52 14.42 -3.95
C MET A 150 7.50 14.15 -2.45
N VAL A 151 7.81 12.94 -2.08
CA VAL A 151 7.96 12.54 -0.67
C VAL A 151 9.41 12.20 -0.44
N THR A 152 10.00 12.76 0.60
CA THR A 152 11.36 12.47 1.03
C THR A 152 11.33 12.08 2.49
N GLY A 153 11.70 10.85 2.78
CA GLY A 153 11.86 10.36 4.15
C GLY A 153 13.11 10.97 4.82
N SER A 154 13.13 10.95 6.13
CA SER A 154 14.28 11.36 6.92
C SER A 154 15.40 10.33 6.86
N ALA A 155 16.63 10.78 6.94
CA ALA A 155 17.80 9.92 7.15
C ALA A 155 17.84 9.25 8.54
N MET A 156 16.95 9.65 9.44
CA MET A 156 16.82 9.07 10.78
C MET A 156 16.00 7.77 10.83
N GLY A 157 15.74 7.17 9.66
CA GLY A 157 15.03 5.90 9.56
C GLY A 157 13.55 6.01 9.89
N ALA A 158 12.99 4.94 10.48
CA ALA A 158 11.56 4.79 10.74
C ALA A 158 10.95 5.84 11.68
N LYS A 159 11.75 6.46 12.53
CA LYS A 159 11.34 7.52 13.48
C LYS A 159 11.24 8.90 12.85
N GLY A 160 11.90 9.09 11.71
CA GLY A 160 12.07 10.40 11.11
C GLY A 160 10.80 10.98 10.50
N SER A 161 10.75 12.30 10.41
CA SER A 161 9.69 13.02 9.72
C SER A 161 9.76 12.85 8.21
N SER A 162 8.61 13.00 7.56
CA SER A 162 8.51 12.95 6.11
C SER A 162 8.33 14.36 5.55
N ARG A 163 9.14 14.72 4.57
CA ARG A 163 8.95 15.96 3.83
C ARG A 163 8.13 15.70 2.58
N VAL A 164 6.99 16.36 2.47
CA VAL A 164 6.13 16.30 1.29
C VAL A 164 6.08 17.65 0.61
N VAL A 165 6.23 17.62 -0.71
CA VAL A 165 6.09 18.81 -1.55
C VAL A 165 5.15 18.50 -2.71
N ILE A 166 4.13 19.34 -2.89
CA ILE A 166 3.13 19.18 -3.94
C ILE A 166 3.39 20.24 -5.01
N ARG A 167 3.63 19.82 -6.26
CA ARG A 167 3.92 20.69 -7.43
C ARG A 167 5.16 21.58 -7.28
N GLY A 168 6.11 21.16 -6.47
CA GLY A 168 7.37 21.87 -6.24
C GLY A 168 7.34 22.86 -5.08
N THR A 169 8.50 23.45 -4.80
CA THR A 169 8.66 24.44 -3.73
C THR A 169 8.13 25.80 -4.18
N SER A 170 7.23 26.38 -3.42
CA SER A 170 6.61 27.70 -3.67
C SER A 170 7.32 28.84 -2.93
N SER A 171 8.06 28.52 -1.87
CA SER A 171 8.77 29.50 -1.03
C SER A 171 10.20 29.05 -0.79
N LEU A 172 11.14 30.01 -0.83
CA LEU A 172 12.56 29.77 -0.52
C LEU A 172 12.83 29.71 0.99
N THR A 173 12.06 30.44 1.79
CA THR A 173 12.27 30.59 3.23
C THR A 173 11.12 30.09 4.09
N GLY A 174 9.95 29.85 3.47
CA GLY A 174 8.73 29.41 4.15
C GLY A 174 8.56 27.90 4.17
N ASN A 175 7.55 27.45 4.90
CA ASN A 175 7.14 26.07 4.90
C ASN A 175 6.48 25.71 3.56
N ASN A 176 6.98 24.69 2.87
CA ASN A 176 6.46 24.18 1.61
C ASN A 176 5.63 22.88 1.77
N GLN A 177 5.40 22.45 3.01
CA GLN A 177 4.62 21.24 3.29
C GLN A 177 3.12 21.50 3.15
N PRO A 178 2.34 20.49 2.73
CA PRO A 178 0.89 20.55 2.69
C PRO A 178 0.28 20.57 4.09
N LEU A 179 -0.99 20.97 4.16
CA LEU A 179 -1.81 20.78 5.36
C LEU A 179 -2.26 19.31 5.45
N TYR A 180 -2.25 18.74 6.63
CA TYR A 180 -2.75 17.37 6.87
C TYR A 180 -4.09 17.42 7.58
N VAL A 181 -5.01 16.59 7.13
CA VAL A 181 -6.37 16.44 7.67
C VAL A 181 -6.62 14.95 7.87
N VAL A 182 -6.98 14.55 9.08
CA VAL A 182 -7.33 13.17 9.45
C VAL A 182 -8.78 13.15 9.87
N ASP A 183 -9.61 12.39 9.16
CA ASP A 183 -11.05 12.27 9.41
C ASP A 183 -11.76 13.63 9.58
N GLY A 184 -11.37 14.61 8.75
CA GLY A 184 -11.93 15.96 8.78
C GLY A 184 -11.27 16.92 9.77
N ILE A 185 -10.37 16.46 10.63
CA ILE A 185 -9.68 17.27 11.63
C ILE A 185 -8.28 17.64 11.13
N THR A 186 -7.95 18.93 11.11
CA THR A 186 -6.60 19.38 10.76
C THR A 186 -5.62 19.05 11.87
N ILE A 187 -4.53 18.36 11.52
CA ILE A 187 -3.47 18.04 12.46
C ILE A 187 -2.27 18.96 12.27
N ASN A 188 -1.54 19.19 13.37
CA ASN A 188 -0.27 19.88 13.32
C ASN A 188 0.83 18.90 12.91
N ASN A 189 1.43 19.14 11.75
CA ASN A 189 2.55 18.35 11.24
C ASN A 189 3.88 19.11 11.30
N ASN A 190 4.01 20.05 12.24
CA ASN A 190 5.29 20.70 12.46
C ASN A 190 6.29 19.65 12.96
N ASN A 191 7.45 19.68 12.34
CA ASN A 191 8.59 18.86 12.74
C ASN A 191 9.03 19.27 14.16
N LEU A 192 9.06 18.31 15.07
CA LEU A 192 9.45 18.51 16.50
C LEU A 192 10.97 18.46 16.68
N GLY A 193 11.73 19.03 15.80
CA GLY A 193 13.18 19.06 15.83
C GLY A 193 13.70 18.68 14.46
N ALA A 194 14.19 19.66 13.71
CA ALA A 194 14.83 19.40 12.42
C ALA A 194 16.31 19.11 12.66
N ALA A 195 16.78 17.94 12.21
CA ALA A 195 18.19 17.74 11.99
C ALA A 195 18.65 18.71 10.89
N GLY A 196 19.48 19.66 11.22
CA GLY A 196 20.08 20.60 10.28
C GLY A 196 21.38 20.06 9.69
N VAL A 197 22.00 20.84 8.80
CA VAL A 197 23.31 20.50 8.20
C VAL A 197 24.40 20.30 9.25
N TRP A 198 24.26 20.94 10.41
CA TRP A 198 25.23 20.93 11.50
C TRP A 198 24.85 19.99 12.65
N GLY A 199 23.87 19.10 12.45
CA GLY A 199 23.38 18.16 13.45
C GLY A 199 21.99 18.52 13.97
N GLY A 200 21.56 17.83 15.02
CA GLY A 200 20.23 17.90 15.60
C GLY A 200 19.54 16.55 15.55
N THR A 201 18.38 16.45 16.21
CA THR A 201 17.59 15.22 16.26
C THR A 201 16.22 15.48 15.65
N ASP A 202 15.81 14.60 14.75
CA ASP A 202 14.47 14.56 14.20
C ASP A 202 13.61 13.64 15.10
N PHE A 203 12.61 14.21 15.75
CA PHE A 203 11.69 13.46 16.63
C PHE A 203 10.41 13.01 15.91
N GLY A 204 10.38 13.10 14.58
CA GLY A 204 9.22 12.78 13.79
C GLY A 204 8.26 13.96 13.63
N ASP A 205 7.14 13.67 13.02
CA ASP A 205 6.06 14.62 12.73
C ASP A 205 4.70 14.05 13.15
N GLY A 206 3.63 14.86 13.09
CA GLY A 206 2.31 14.45 13.54
C GLY A 206 1.72 13.27 12.76
N VAL A 207 2.04 13.16 11.46
CA VAL A 207 1.56 12.06 10.61
C VAL A 207 2.34 10.76 10.80
N SER A 208 3.55 10.81 11.32
CA SER A 208 4.33 9.60 11.58
C SER A 208 3.71 8.71 12.66
N SER A 209 2.80 9.27 13.49
CA SER A 209 2.05 8.52 14.49
C SER A 209 0.87 7.72 13.93
N ILE A 210 0.46 7.98 12.68
CA ILE A 210 -0.68 7.30 12.06
C ILE A 210 -0.23 5.92 11.57
N ASN A 211 -0.97 4.89 12.01
CA ASN A 211 -0.72 3.53 11.54
C ASN A 211 -1.17 3.38 10.07
N PRO A 212 -0.29 3.00 9.15
CA PRO A 212 -0.66 2.78 7.75
C PRO A 212 -1.78 1.74 7.56
N ASP A 213 -1.83 0.71 8.39
CA ASP A 213 -2.85 -0.35 8.32
C ASP A 213 -4.27 0.16 8.64
N GLU A 214 -4.37 1.27 9.37
CA GLU A 214 -5.65 1.90 9.71
C GLU A 214 -6.10 2.93 8.66
N VAL A 215 -5.31 3.17 7.62
CA VAL A 215 -5.68 4.09 6.55
C VAL A 215 -6.61 3.38 5.55
N GLN A 216 -7.78 3.96 5.32
CA GLN A 216 -8.71 3.54 4.28
C GLN A 216 -8.33 4.13 2.93
N SER A 217 -8.06 5.44 2.88
CA SER A 217 -7.59 6.12 1.68
C SER A 217 -6.85 7.41 2.03
N ILE A 218 -6.01 7.87 1.09
CA ILE A 218 -5.34 9.17 1.14
C ILE A 218 -5.71 9.95 -0.11
N SER A 219 -6.38 11.08 0.08
CA SER A 219 -6.73 12.00 -0.99
C SER A 219 -5.80 13.21 -0.98
N VAL A 220 -5.19 13.52 -2.12
CA VAL A 220 -4.29 14.66 -2.29
C VAL A 220 -4.95 15.76 -3.11
N LEU A 221 -5.22 16.89 -2.46
CA LEU A 221 -5.76 18.09 -3.09
C LEU A 221 -4.61 19.02 -3.49
N LYS A 222 -4.46 19.25 -4.78
CA LYS A 222 -3.32 19.97 -5.35
C LYS A 222 -3.67 21.43 -5.70
N GLY A 223 -2.88 22.37 -5.17
CA GLY A 223 -2.93 23.77 -5.56
C GLY A 223 -3.98 24.63 -4.84
N GLY A 224 -4.30 25.80 -5.42
CA GLY A 224 -5.11 26.84 -4.78
C GLY A 224 -6.54 26.46 -4.43
N ALA A 225 -7.11 25.43 -5.06
CA ALA A 225 -8.43 24.90 -4.70
C ALA A 225 -8.47 24.35 -3.27
N ALA A 226 -7.37 23.77 -2.79
CA ALA A 226 -7.22 23.35 -1.42
C ALA A 226 -7.29 24.53 -0.43
N ALA A 227 -6.70 25.68 -0.81
CA ALA A 227 -6.75 26.89 -0.01
C ALA A 227 -8.17 27.50 0.07
N ALA A 228 -8.99 27.33 -0.97
CA ALA A 228 -10.39 27.76 -0.94
C ALA A 228 -11.23 26.97 0.08
N LEU A 229 -10.86 25.71 0.37
CA LEU A 229 -11.59 24.84 1.30
C LEU A 229 -11.06 24.91 2.75
N TYR A 230 -9.74 25.06 2.91
CA TYR A 230 -9.05 24.97 4.21
C TYR A 230 -8.31 26.26 4.60
N GLY A 231 -8.47 27.34 3.81
CA GLY A 231 -7.84 28.63 4.05
C GLY A 231 -6.36 28.69 3.67
N SER A 232 -5.68 29.77 4.06
CA SER A 232 -4.29 30.06 3.67
C SER A 232 -3.28 29.02 4.11
N ARG A 233 -3.54 28.28 5.16
CA ARG A 233 -2.68 27.15 5.61
C ARG A 233 -2.56 26.02 4.59
N ALA A 234 -3.52 25.94 3.68
CA ALA A 234 -3.57 24.94 2.61
C ALA A 234 -3.01 25.44 1.27
N SER A 235 -2.28 26.55 1.26
CA SER A 235 -1.70 27.14 0.03
C SER A 235 -0.78 26.17 -0.73
N ASN A 236 -0.10 25.29 -0.02
CA ASN A 236 0.77 24.26 -0.59
C ASN A 236 0.05 22.93 -0.91
N GLY A 237 -1.29 22.90 -0.79
CA GLY A 237 -2.12 21.72 -0.94
C GLY A 237 -2.55 21.11 0.37
N VAL A 238 -3.39 20.07 0.28
CA VAL A 238 -3.91 19.31 1.45
C VAL A 238 -3.77 17.82 1.19
N ILE A 239 -3.36 17.09 2.20
CA ILE A 239 -3.42 15.64 2.26
C ILE A 239 -4.52 15.26 3.25
N ILE A 240 -5.56 14.60 2.75
CA ILE A 240 -6.68 14.12 3.55
C ILE A 240 -6.48 12.62 3.76
N ILE A 241 -6.41 12.20 4.99
CA ILE A 241 -6.29 10.81 5.41
C ILE A 241 -7.64 10.40 5.98
N THR A 242 -8.23 9.37 5.40
CA THR A 242 -9.46 8.76 5.90
C THR A 242 -9.09 7.44 6.54
N THR A 243 -9.50 7.24 7.79
CA THR A 243 -9.23 6.00 8.49
C THR A 243 -10.30 4.94 8.22
N LYS A 244 -9.92 3.67 8.35
CA LYS A 244 -10.83 2.54 8.24
C LYS A 244 -11.90 2.60 9.35
N ASN A 245 -13.11 2.29 8.98
CA ASN A 245 -14.24 2.17 9.90
C ASN A 245 -14.87 0.79 9.78
N GLY A 246 -15.86 0.48 10.61
CA GLY A 246 -16.56 -0.81 10.59
C GLY A 246 -17.63 -0.95 9.50
N LEU A 247 -17.79 0.03 8.60
CA LEU A 247 -18.81 -0.01 7.54
C LEU A 247 -18.53 -1.14 6.55
N GLY A 248 -19.57 -1.85 6.15
CA GLY A 248 -19.51 -2.93 5.17
C GLY A 248 -19.12 -4.30 5.72
N SER A 249 -18.88 -4.43 7.04
CA SER A 249 -18.67 -5.73 7.67
C SER A 249 -20.00 -6.37 8.00
N GLU A 250 -20.45 -7.36 7.23
CA GLU A 250 -21.61 -8.16 7.61
C GLU A 250 -21.24 -9.09 8.78
N GLY A 251 -21.88 -8.89 9.94
CA GLY A 251 -21.58 -9.64 11.16
C GLY A 251 -20.26 -9.20 11.82
N LEU A 252 -19.50 -10.15 12.38
CA LEU A 252 -18.19 -9.90 12.97
C LEU A 252 -17.10 -10.09 11.91
N GLY A 253 -16.50 -8.98 11.47
CA GLY A 253 -15.33 -8.97 10.61
C GLY A 253 -14.05 -9.06 11.43
N ILE A 254 -13.16 -9.99 11.10
CA ILE A 254 -11.83 -10.12 11.70
C ILE A 254 -10.80 -9.93 10.58
N GLU A 255 -9.90 -8.97 10.74
CA GLU A 255 -8.79 -8.72 9.82
C GLU A 255 -7.48 -8.89 10.58
N ILE A 256 -6.57 -9.67 10.02
CA ILE A 256 -5.22 -9.87 10.56
C ILE A 256 -4.24 -9.50 9.45
N ASN A 257 -3.38 -8.53 9.74
CA ASN A 257 -2.28 -8.14 8.86
C ASN A 257 -0.95 -8.39 9.57
N SER A 258 -0.03 -9.08 8.90
CA SER A 258 1.32 -9.33 9.42
C SER A 258 2.33 -9.03 8.32
N THR A 259 3.21 -8.08 8.58
CA THR A 259 4.24 -7.62 7.65
C THR A 259 5.61 -7.87 8.24
N SER A 260 6.50 -8.42 7.43
CA SER A 260 7.93 -8.57 7.75
C SER A 260 8.73 -7.93 6.62
N GLN A 261 9.57 -6.96 6.95
CA GLN A 261 10.42 -6.24 6.01
C GLN A 261 11.88 -6.34 6.43
N PHE A 262 12.76 -6.49 5.46
CA PHE A 262 14.20 -6.54 5.65
C PHE A 262 14.85 -5.49 4.77
N ASP A 263 15.58 -4.56 5.39
CA ASP A 263 16.23 -3.44 4.73
C ASP A 263 17.75 -3.64 4.75
N MET A 264 18.38 -3.43 3.61
CA MET A 264 19.83 -3.52 3.48
C MET A 264 20.35 -2.31 2.72
N ILE A 265 21.49 -1.78 3.18
CA ILE A 265 22.15 -0.72 2.44
C ILE A 265 22.78 -1.29 1.15
N ASN A 266 22.61 -0.59 0.04
CA ASN A 266 23.30 -0.90 -1.18
C ASN A 266 24.65 -0.18 -1.23
N THR A 267 25.72 -0.87 -0.80
CA THR A 267 27.09 -0.33 -0.81
C THR A 267 27.75 -0.38 -2.19
N SER A 268 27.15 -1.06 -3.16
CA SER A 268 27.73 -1.22 -4.51
C SER A 268 27.53 -0.01 -5.43
N MET A 269 26.79 1.01 -4.98
CA MET A 269 26.52 2.20 -5.80
C MET A 269 27.73 3.14 -5.95
N TRP A 270 28.76 2.98 -5.12
CA TRP A 270 29.93 3.86 -5.11
C TRP A 270 31.22 3.06 -5.21
N ASP A 271 31.91 3.24 -6.33
CA ASP A 271 33.28 2.78 -6.47
C ASP A 271 34.19 3.72 -5.65
N ALA A 272 34.49 3.29 -4.43
CA ALA A 272 35.44 4.03 -3.60
C ALA A 272 36.86 3.85 -4.16
N GLN A 273 37.62 4.95 -4.27
CA GLN A 273 39.03 4.85 -4.53
C GLN A 273 39.76 4.16 -3.35
N THR A 274 40.72 3.29 -3.61
CA THR A 274 41.39 2.45 -2.63
C THR A 274 42.89 2.68 -2.58
N THR A 275 43.37 3.71 -3.27
CA THR A 275 44.81 3.99 -3.43
C THR A 275 45.30 5.03 -2.42
N TYR A 276 44.50 6.05 -2.19
CA TYR A 276 44.83 7.16 -1.30
C TYR A 276 43.91 7.15 -0.10
N GLY A 277 44.44 7.50 1.08
CA GLY A 277 43.66 7.54 2.32
C GLY A 277 43.09 8.93 2.60
N SER A 278 42.70 9.15 3.87
CA SER A 278 42.24 10.45 4.35
C SER A 278 43.34 11.49 4.33
N GLY A 279 42.98 12.75 4.12
CA GLY A 279 43.88 13.89 4.13
C GLY A 279 43.90 14.68 2.83
N PHE A 280 44.78 15.72 2.83
CA PHE A 280 45.02 16.60 1.69
C PHE A 280 46.48 16.55 1.29
N ASN A 281 46.78 16.90 0.03
CA ASN A 281 48.12 17.16 -0.47
C ASN A 281 49.14 16.02 -0.27
N ALA A 282 48.67 14.79 -0.14
CA ALA A 282 49.50 13.61 0.07
C ALA A 282 50.40 13.67 1.33
N VAL A 283 50.05 14.48 2.31
CA VAL A 283 50.79 14.60 3.58
C VAL A 283 50.42 13.46 4.50
N VAL A 284 51.45 12.78 5.05
CA VAL A 284 51.25 11.71 6.04
C VAL A 284 51.00 12.36 7.41
N PRO A 285 49.92 12.00 8.13
CA PRO A 285 49.71 12.51 9.48
C PRO A 285 50.89 12.19 10.39
N SER A 286 51.37 13.19 11.10
CA SER A 286 52.51 13.07 12.03
C SER A 286 52.08 13.02 13.50
N SER A 287 50.86 13.46 13.79
CA SER A 287 50.31 13.50 15.14
C SER A 287 48.83 13.03 15.15
N THR A 288 48.29 12.80 16.33
CA THR A 288 46.89 12.49 16.54
C THR A 288 45.97 13.65 16.08
N GLU A 289 46.41 14.89 16.29
CA GLU A 289 45.72 16.11 15.87
C GLU A 289 45.67 16.22 14.34
N ASP A 290 46.81 15.93 13.66
CA ASP A 290 46.82 15.87 12.20
C ASP A 290 45.86 14.81 11.69
N ALA A 291 45.88 13.60 12.24
CA ALA A 291 45.00 12.51 11.87
C ALA A 291 43.53 12.87 12.06
N LEU A 292 43.18 13.65 13.09
CA LEU A 292 41.82 14.10 13.35
C LEU A 292 41.39 15.22 12.40
N SER A 293 42.30 16.16 12.07
CA SER A 293 41.99 17.28 11.17
C SER A 293 41.82 16.88 9.71
N GLU A 294 42.43 15.76 9.29
CA GLU A 294 42.48 15.28 7.92
C GLU A 294 41.34 14.29 7.57
N VAL A 295 40.41 14.02 8.47
CA VAL A 295 39.35 13.02 8.29
C VAL A 295 38.32 13.37 7.21
N TYR A 296 38.24 14.64 6.82
CA TYR A 296 37.19 15.14 5.90
C TYR A 296 37.55 15.03 4.42
N SER A 297 38.74 14.56 4.07
CA SER A 297 39.19 14.46 2.69
C SER A 297 39.71 13.05 2.37
N ALA A 298 39.59 12.66 1.12
CA ALA A 298 40.02 11.36 0.63
C ALA A 298 41.20 11.42 -0.33
N TRP A 299 42.01 12.47 -0.30
CA TRP A 299 43.18 12.71 -1.13
C TRP A 299 44.46 12.94 -0.30
N GLY A 300 44.60 12.14 0.74
CA GLY A 300 45.80 12.07 1.56
C GLY A 300 46.95 11.30 0.89
N PRO A 301 47.93 10.82 1.67
CA PRO A 301 49.04 10.05 1.12
C PRO A 301 48.58 8.70 0.56
N ARG A 302 49.43 8.13 -0.29
CA ARG A 302 49.20 6.79 -0.82
C ARG A 302 49.30 5.75 0.31
N MET A 303 48.36 4.80 0.28
CA MET A 303 48.29 3.72 1.27
C MET A 303 49.27 2.61 0.92
N GLU A 304 50.48 2.67 1.49
CA GLU A 304 51.56 1.74 1.23
C GLU A 304 51.94 0.89 2.47
N GLY A 305 51.12 0.96 3.53
CA GLY A 305 51.31 0.19 4.75
C GLY A 305 52.22 0.88 5.77
N GLN A 306 52.63 2.15 5.52
CA GLN A 306 53.36 2.96 6.47
C GLN A 306 52.57 3.12 7.78
N LEU A 307 53.27 3.17 8.93
CA LEU A 307 52.63 3.39 10.21
C LEU A 307 52.23 4.87 10.34
N VAL A 308 50.96 5.10 10.67
CA VAL A 308 50.44 6.46 10.92
C VAL A 308 49.71 6.51 12.26
N PRO A 309 49.79 7.65 12.96
CA PRO A 309 48.98 7.85 14.16
C PRO A 309 47.48 7.91 13.78
N THR A 310 46.66 7.32 14.60
CA THR A 310 45.20 7.44 14.47
C THR A 310 44.68 8.48 15.46
N TRP A 311 43.43 8.86 15.31
CA TRP A 311 42.72 9.75 16.24
C TRP A 311 42.66 9.19 17.67
N GLU A 312 42.83 7.87 17.86
CA GLU A 312 42.94 7.22 19.17
C GLU A 312 44.33 7.31 19.77
N GLY A 313 45.32 7.87 19.08
CA GLY A 313 46.71 7.93 19.49
C GLY A 313 47.48 6.62 19.26
N VAL A 314 46.93 5.67 18.56
CA VAL A 314 47.55 4.38 18.26
C VAL A 314 48.15 4.41 16.86
N GLN A 315 49.37 3.86 16.70
CA GLN A 315 49.98 3.67 15.39
C GLN A 315 49.36 2.47 14.67
N ARG A 316 48.86 2.69 13.45
CA ARG A 316 48.30 1.62 12.62
C ARG A 316 48.90 1.66 11.21
N PRO A 317 48.99 0.49 10.52
CA PRO A 317 49.34 0.46 9.10
C PRO A 317 48.32 1.25 8.28
N TYR A 318 48.82 2.13 7.40
CA TYR A 318 47.99 2.91 6.50
C TYR A 318 47.67 2.10 5.25
N VAL A 319 46.61 1.35 5.35
CA VAL A 319 46.11 0.42 4.32
C VAL A 319 44.62 0.59 4.14
N TYR A 320 44.12 0.19 2.98
CA TYR A 320 42.67 0.16 2.75
C TYR A 320 41.98 -0.73 3.78
N ALA A 321 41.05 -0.18 4.53
CA ALA A 321 40.37 -0.87 5.63
C ALA A 321 39.24 -1.81 5.18
N GLY A 322 39.01 -1.92 3.88
CA GLY A 322 37.92 -2.69 3.31
C GLY A 322 36.59 -1.94 3.30
N ASP A 323 35.52 -2.67 3.15
CA ASP A 323 34.16 -2.11 3.16
C ASP A 323 33.76 -1.67 4.57
N ASN A 324 34.03 -0.42 4.90
CA ASN A 324 33.67 0.17 6.18
C ASN A 324 32.18 0.45 6.29
N GLN A 325 31.50 0.71 5.16
CA GLN A 325 30.05 0.93 5.13
C GLN A 325 29.31 -0.36 5.42
N GLY A 326 29.65 -1.45 4.73
CA GLY A 326 29.05 -2.75 4.98
C GLY A 326 29.34 -3.31 6.39
N LYS A 327 30.46 -2.89 7.02
CA LYS A 327 30.76 -3.23 8.41
C LYS A 327 29.99 -2.39 9.43
N PHE A 328 29.65 -1.15 9.08
CA PHE A 328 28.94 -0.23 9.97
C PHE A 328 27.44 -0.51 9.97
N TYR A 329 26.84 -0.66 8.79
CA TYR A 329 25.43 -0.90 8.67
C TYR A 329 25.08 -2.37 8.91
N ARG A 330 23.89 -2.60 9.44
CA ARG A 330 23.30 -3.94 9.64
C ARG A 330 22.11 -4.15 8.71
N THR A 331 21.62 -5.36 8.61
CA THR A 331 20.31 -5.61 8.04
C THR A 331 19.26 -5.06 9.01
N GLY A 332 18.47 -4.11 8.56
CA GLY A 332 17.31 -3.61 9.29
C GLY A 332 16.16 -4.61 9.20
N THR A 333 15.34 -4.66 10.23
CA THR A 333 14.14 -5.52 10.27
C THR A 333 12.94 -4.71 10.76
N THR A 334 11.80 -4.91 10.13
CA THR A 334 10.53 -4.34 10.59
C THR A 334 9.50 -5.45 10.66
N PHE A 335 8.89 -5.61 11.82
CA PHE A 335 7.75 -6.50 12.03
C PHE A 335 6.56 -5.67 12.46
N SER A 336 5.48 -5.74 11.70
CA SER A 336 4.22 -5.08 12.03
C SER A 336 3.09 -6.11 12.02
N ASN A 337 2.38 -6.21 13.14
CA ASN A 337 1.27 -7.12 13.29
C ASN A 337 0.04 -6.34 13.75
N THR A 338 -1.00 -6.34 12.94
CA THR A 338 -2.27 -5.66 13.22
C THR A 338 -3.39 -6.68 13.28
N VAL A 339 -4.19 -6.61 14.33
CA VAL A 339 -5.43 -7.37 14.46
C VAL A 339 -6.57 -6.38 14.63
N SER A 340 -7.60 -6.49 13.82
CA SER A 340 -8.77 -5.67 13.93
C SER A 340 -10.07 -6.46 13.96
N LEU A 341 -11.02 -5.96 14.71
CA LEU A 341 -12.38 -6.47 14.84
C LEU A 341 -13.33 -5.38 14.39
N SER A 342 -14.21 -5.69 13.47
CA SER A 342 -15.21 -4.76 12.96
C SER A 342 -16.59 -5.39 12.96
N THR A 343 -17.61 -4.56 13.18
CA THR A 343 -19.00 -4.95 13.05
C THR A 343 -19.82 -3.77 12.55
N SER A 344 -20.81 -4.07 11.73
CA SER A 344 -21.75 -3.08 11.21
C SER A 344 -23.17 -3.60 11.40
N GLY A 345 -24.10 -2.71 11.73
CA GLY A 345 -25.51 -2.98 11.88
C GLY A 345 -26.36 -1.75 11.58
N GLU A 346 -27.68 -1.88 11.65
CA GLU A 346 -28.62 -0.80 11.32
C GLU A 346 -28.42 0.48 12.18
N ASN A 347 -27.94 0.32 13.42
CA ASN A 347 -27.78 1.41 14.38
C ASN A 347 -26.38 2.01 14.44
N GLY A 348 -25.42 1.47 13.68
CA GLY A 348 -24.04 1.95 13.65
C GLY A 348 -23.00 0.88 13.34
N ASN A 349 -21.78 1.33 13.31
CA ASN A 349 -20.61 0.48 13.07
C ASN A 349 -19.55 0.70 14.16
N THR A 350 -18.79 -0.33 14.43
CA THR A 350 -17.70 -0.30 15.41
C THR A 350 -16.49 -1.01 14.83
N ARG A 351 -15.30 -0.43 15.06
CA ARG A 351 -14.02 -1.06 14.74
C ARG A 351 -13.08 -0.91 15.93
N PHE A 352 -12.40 -1.97 16.28
CA PHE A 352 -11.28 -2.01 17.22
C PHE A 352 -10.09 -2.59 16.50
N SER A 353 -8.93 -1.97 16.67
CA SER A 353 -7.68 -2.48 16.15
C SER A 353 -6.58 -2.39 17.20
N PHE A 354 -5.66 -3.32 17.12
CA PHE A 354 -4.43 -3.33 17.88
C PHE A 354 -3.27 -3.65 16.95
N THR A 355 -2.25 -2.81 16.99
CA THR A 355 -1.02 -3.00 16.20
C THR A 355 0.17 -3.02 17.13
N ASN A 356 1.07 -3.97 16.88
CA ASN A 356 2.43 -3.97 17.42
C ASN A 356 3.41 -3.82 16.26
N LEU A 357 4.24 -2.79 16.31
CA LEU A 357 5.31 -2.55 15.37
C LEU A 357 6.64 -2.52 16.09
N ASP A 358 7.56 -3.35 15.62
CA ASP A 358 8.95 -3.43 16.06
C ASP A 358 9.86 -3.18 14.84
N ASN A 359 10.72 -2.18 14.92
CA ASN A 359 11.66 -1.83 13.87
C ASN A 359 13.07 -1.68 14.44
N ASP A 360 13.96 -2.45 13.89
CA ASP A 360 15.41 -2.31 14.00
C ASP A 360 15.93 -1.72 12.68
N ASP A 361 16.44 -0.51 12.72
CA ASP A 361 16.95 0.19 11.54
C ASP A 361 18.28 -0.40 11.04
N ILE A 362 18.63 -0.09 9.79
CA ILE A 362 19.97 -0.38 9.23
C ILE A 362 21.09 0.29 9.99
N SER A 363 20.83 1.43 10.62
CA SER A 363 21.79 2.13 11.47
C SER A 363 21.86 1.50 12.87
N PRO A 364 23.06 1.20 13.38
CA PRO A 364 23.20 0.67 14.75
C PRO A 364 22.55 1.58 15.80
N ASN A 365 21.91 0.96 16.80
CA ASN A 365 21.24 1.63 17.92
C ASN A 365 20.04 2.52 17.54
N SER A 366 19.51 2.36 16.35
CA SER A 366 18.25 3.00 15.92
C SER A 366 17.13 1.96 15.94
N THR A 367 16.16 2.10 16.85
CA THR A 367 15.03 1.20 17.02
C THR A 367 13.73 1.99 17.20
N LEU A 368 12.60 1.44 16.80
CA LEU A 368 11.27 2.00 17.01
C LEU A 368 10.30 0.90 17.42
N ASP A 369 9.77 1.01 18.63
CA ASP A 369 8.68 0.16 19.12
C ASP A 369 7.40 1.00 19.22
N ARG A 370 6.30 0.49 18.69
CA ARG A 370 5.00 1.15 18.72
C ARG A 370 3.89 0.12 18.98
N ASN A 371 2.99 0.45 19.90
CA ASN A 371 1.80 -0.33 20.19
C ASN A 371 0.55 0.55 20.11
#